data_b0e69926725acbdd03d2fc0d06819a42
#
_entry.id   b0e69926725acbdd03d2fc0d06819a42
#
_cell.length_a   1.000
_cell.length_b   1.000
_cell.length_c   1.000
_cell.angle_alpha   90.00
_cell.angle_beta   90.00
_cell.angle_gamma   90.00
#
_symmetry.space_group_name_H-M   'P 1'
#
loop_
_entity.id
_entity.type
_entity.pdbx_description
1 polymer ?
#
loop_
_entity_poly.entity_id
_entity_poly.type
_entity_poly.pdbx_seq_one_letter_code
_entity_poly.pdbx_strand_id
1 'polypeptide(L)'
;MLRTLTNKTLFKPSSFARGTNFAKRSLTSASGTDYTVIDHEYDAIVVGAGGAGLRAAFGLSEAGFKTACISKLFPTRSHTVAAQGGINAALGNMHNDDWRWHFYDTVKGSDWLGD
;
A
#
# COMPACT_ATOMS: atom_id res chain seq x y z
N MET A 1 -39.45 -5.95 9.00
CA MET A 1 -39.05 -6.89 7.94
C MET A 1 -38.00 -6.20 7.07
N LEU A 2 -36.72 -6.21 7.51
CA LEU A 2 -35.59 -5.59 6.81
C LEU A 2 -34.98 -6.62 5.88
N ARG A 3 -35.04 -6.38 4.57
CA ARG A 3 -34.30 -7.18 3.58
C ARG A 3 -32.86 -6.65 3.47
N THR A 4 -31.95 -7.45 3.94
CA THR A 4 -30.50 -7.23 3.78
C THR A 4 -30.14 -7.54 2.32
N LEU A 5 -29.85 -6.50 1.54
CA LEU A 5 -29.29 -6.63 0.21
C LEU A 5 -27.78 -6.82 0.33
N THR A 6 -27.35 -8.06 0.33
CA THR A 6 -25.93 -8.41 0.16
C THR A 6 -25.57 -8.35 -1.32
N ASN A 7 -25.09 -7.21 -1.78
CA ASN A 7 -24.49 -7.09 -3.10
C ASN A 7 -23.03 -7.52 -3.01
N LYS A 8 -22.79 -8.82 -3.09
CA LYS A 8 -21.46 -9.38 -3.39
C LYS A 8 -21.21 -9.26 -4.89
N THR A 9 -20.73 -8.14 -5.35
CA THR A 9 -20.03 -8.09 -6.63
C THR A 9 -18.69 -8.78 -6.45
N LEU A 10 -18.69 -10.09 -6.66
CA LEU A 10 -17.45 -10.85 -6.86
C LEU A 10 -16.77 -10.27 -8.10
N PHE A 11 -15.70 -9.52 -7.88
CA PHE A 11 -14.74 -9.19 -8.91
C PHE A 11 -14.07 -10.51 -9.30
N LYS A 12 -14.59 -11.18 -10.36
CA LYS A 12 -13.87 -12.27 -10.99
C LYS A 12 -12.65 -11.65 -11.65
N PRO A 13 -11.42 -12.04 -11.28
CA PRO A 13 -10.27 -11.64 -12.08
C PRO A 13 -10.49 -12.22 -13.47
N SER A 14 -10.70 -11.33 -14.47
CA SER A 14 -10.61 -11.71 -15.86
C SER A 14 -9.26 -12.40 -16.03
N SER A 15 -9.23 -13.54 -16.68
CA SER A 15 -8.02 -14.27 -17.02
C SER A 15 -7.07 -13.30 -17.77
N PHE A 16 -6.22 -12.65 -17.01
CA PHE A 16 -5.12 -11.87 -17.57
C PHE A 16 -4.20 -12.89 -18.24
N ALA A 17 -4.21 -12.88 -19.57
CA ALA A 17 -3.43 -13.80 -20.38
C ALA A 17 -1.98 -13.76 -19.90
N ARG A 18 -1.50 -14.89 -19.35
CA ARG A 18 -0.07 -15.15 -19.16
C ARG A 18 0.58 -15.20 -20.55
N GLY A 19 0.99 -14.07 -21.00
CA GLY A 19 1.61 -13.97 -22.32
C GLY A 19 2.56 -12.80 -22.36
N THR A 20 3.68 -12.89 -21.70
CA THR A 20 4.95 -12.40 -22.25
C THR A 20 6.07 -13.13 -21.51
N ASN A 21 6.75 -14.01 -22.24
CA ASN A 21 8.07 -14.50 -21.85
C ASN A 21 9.00 -13.27 -21.72
N PHE A 22 9.03 -12.67 -20.54
CA PHE A 22 10.15 -11.82 -20.19
C PHE A 22 11.37 -12.71 -20.18
N ALA A 23 12.24 -12.53 -21.17
CA ALA A 23 13.54 -13.19 -21.20
C ALA A 23 14.20 -13.01 -19.84
N LYS A 24 14.45 -14.13 -19.14
CA LYS A 24 15.26 -14.14 -17.92
C LYS A 24 16.59 -13.49 -18.28
N ARG A 25 16.76 -12.23 -17.89
CA ARG A 25 18.04 -11.56 -17.98
C ARG A 25 18.91 -12.19 -16.91
N SER A 26 19.69 -13.21 -17.30
CA SER A 26 20.78 -13.69 -16.47
C SER A 26 21.70 -12.48 -16.22
N LEU A 27 21.72 -12.00 -14.99
CA LEU A 27 22.75 -11.07 -14.53
C LEU A 27 24.04 -11.89 -14.40
N THR A 28 24.74 -12.03 -15.53
CA THR A 28 26.08 -12.62 -15.54
C THR A 28 26.98 -11.69 -14.73
N SER A 29 27.44 -12.13 -13.58
CA SER A 29 28.39 -11.41 -12.72
C SER A 29 29.67 -11.12 -13.49
N ALA A 30 29.85 -9.86 -13.87
CA ALA A 30 31.14 -9.37 -14.38
C ALA A 30 31.96 -8.91 -13.18
N SER A 31 32.53 -9.81 -12.43
CA SER A 31 33.71 -9.69 -11.57
C SER A 31 33.65 -10.68 -10.40
N GLY A 32 34.54 -11.58 -10.33
CA GLY A 32 35.08 -12.52 -9.38
C GLY A 32 34.68 -12.53 -7.89
N THR A 33 33.50 -12.08 -7.50
CA THR A 33 32.93 -12.30 -6.17
C THR A 33 31.87 -13.36 -6.28
N ASP A 34 32.14 -14.53 -5.76
CA ASP A 34 31.23 -15.68 -5.69
C ASP A 34 30.17 -15.35 -4.62
N TYR A 35 29.04 -14.80 -5.03
CA TYR A 35 27.89 -14.56 -4.15
C TYR A 35 26.68 -15.38 -4.61
N THR A 36 25.93 -15.89 -3.64
CA THR A 36 24.73 -16.68 -3.92
C THR A 36 23.58 -15.74 -4.37
N VAL A 37 23.05 -15.98 -5.56
CA VAL A 37 21.85 -15.30 -6.07
C VAL A 37 20.64 -16.16 -5.71
N ILE A 38 19.68 -15.56 -5.03
CA ILE A 38 18.39 -16.18 -4.69
C ILE A 38 17.31 -15.44 -5.46
N ASP A 39 16.68 -16.13 -6.41
CA ASP A 39 15.60 -15.57 -7.20
C ASP A 39 14.25 -15.76 -6.48
N HIS A 40 13.48 -14.69 -6.40
CA HIS A 40 12.13 -14.70 -5.86
C HIS A 40 11.14 -14.20 -6.93
N GLU A 41 9.99 -14.85 -7.03
CA GLU A 41 8.96 -14.54 -8.01
C GLU A 41 7.67 -14.17 -7.31
N TYR A 42 7.10 -13.01 -7.65
CA TYR A 42 5.88 -12.46 -7.09
C TYR A 42 4.99 -11.88 -8.19
N ASP A 43 3.67 -11.88 -7.97
CA ASP A 43 2.69 -11.27 -8.88
C ASP A 43 2.66 -9.74 -8.71
N ALA A 44 2.92 -9.27 -7.49
CA ALA A 44 2.92 -7.85 -7.16
C ALA A 44 4.01 -7.50 -6.14
N ILE A 45 4.56 -6.30 -6.26
CA ILE A 45 5.53 -5.75 -5.31
C ILE A 45 5.01 -4.41 -4.79
N VAL A 46 4.95 -4.28 -3.46
CA VAL A 46 4.66 -3.03 -2.78
C VAL A 46 5.95 -2.49 -2.17
N VAL A 47 6.31 -1.28 -2.53
CA VAL A 47 7.50 -0.61 -2.00
C VAL A 47 7.08 0.37 -0.91
N GLY A 48 7.45 0.04 0.31
CA GLY A 48 7.11 0.78 1.52
C GLY A 48 6.13 0.01 2.42
N ALA A 49 6.48 -0.17 3.69
CA ALA A 49 5.68 -0.88 4.69
C ALA A 49 5.12 0.06 5.77
N GLY A 50 4.75 1.28 5.41
CA GLY A 50 3.92 2.16 6.22
C GLY A 50 2.43 1.76 6.14
N GLY A 51 1.54 2.55 6.73
CA GLY A 51 0.10 2.26 6.74
C GLY A 51 -0.49 2.07 5.35
N ALA A 52 -0.14 2.92 4.40
CA ALA A 52 -0.62 2.81 3.01
C ALA A 52 -0.10 1.55 2.31
N GLY A 53 1.21 1.27 2.43
CA GLY A 53 1.82 0.10 1.80
C GLY A 53 1.31 -1.21 2.37
N LEU A 54 1.19 -1.33 3.69
CA LEU A 54 0.63 -2.52 4.33
C LEU A 54 -0.84 -2.73 3.96
N ARG A 55 -1.64 -1.66 3.85
CA ARG A 55 -3.03 -1.78 3.40
C ARG A 55 -3.12 -2.25 1.95
N ALA A 56 -2.24 -1.76 1.07
CA ALA A 56 -2.16 -2.20 -0.32
C ALA A 56 -1.73 -3.68 -0.40
N ALA A 57 -0.68 -4.07 0.33
CA ALA A 57 -0.20 -5.45 0.37
C ALA A 57 -1.28 -6.42 0.90
N PHE A 58 -2.03 -6.01 1.93
CA PHE A 58 -3.14 -6.77 2.45
C PHE A 58 -4.24 -6.97 1.39
N GLY A 59 -4.65 -5.90 0.71
CA GLY A 59 -5.69 -5.99 -0.33
C GLY A 59 -5.29 -6.85 -1.53
N LEU A 60 -4.02 -6.77 -1.96
CA LEU A 60 -3.49 -7.62 -3.02
C LEU A 60 -3.45 -9.09 -2.60
N SER A 61 -3.01 -9.37 -1.37
CA SER A 61 -2.99 -10.73 -0.82
C SER A 61 -4.39 -11.31 -0.65
N GLU A 62 -5.35 -10.50 -0.20
CA GLU A 62 -6.77 -10.88 -0.10
C GLU A 62 -7.36 -11.21 -1.48
N ALA A 63 -6.94 -10.49 -2.52
CA ALA A 63 -7.32 -10.77 -3.91
C ALA A 63 -6.63 -12.01 -4.52
N GLY A 64 -5.76 -12.69 -3.77
CA GLY A 64 -5.09 -13.92 -4.17
C GLY A 64 -3.76 -13.74 -4.92
N PHE A 65 -3.22 -12.53 -4.95
CA PHE A 65 -1.89 -12.28 -5.54
C PHE A 65 -0.78 -12.65 -4.57
N LYS A 66 0.26 -13.32 -5.08
CA LYS A 66 1.49 -13.55 -4.33
C LYS A 66 2.25 -12.22 -4.25
N THR A 67 2.14 -11.55 -3.11
CA THR A 67 2.60 -10.17 -2.94
C THR A 67 3.87 -10.10 -2.09
N ALA A 68 4.88 -9.37 -2.57
CA ALA A 68 6.02 -8.96 -1.76
C ALA A 68 5.85 -7.52 -1.27
N CYS A 69 6.18 -7.28 0.00
CA CYS A 69 6.28 -5.92 0.54
C CYS A 69 7.74 -5.63 0.90
N ILE A 70 8.34 -4.66 0.23
CA ILE A 70 9.74 -4.28 0.40
C ILE A 70 9.81 -3.03 1.26
N SER A 71 10.60 -3.05 2.32
CA SER A 71 10.78 -1.91 3.21
C SER A 71 12.24 -1.72 3.60
N LYS A 72 12.65 -0.47 3.75
CA LYS A 72 13.97 -0.12 4.29
C LYS A 72 14.08 -0.42 5.79
N LEU A 73 13.01 -0.16 6.53
CA LEU A 73 12.94 -0.31 7.97
C LEU A 73 11.81 -1.26 8.35
N PHE A 74 11.86 -1.78 9.56
CA PHE A 74 10.75 -2.56 10.10
C PHE A 74 9.45 -1.74 10.13
N PRO A 75 8.29 -2.32 9.80
CA PRO A 75 7.02 -1.58 9.64
C PRO A 75 6.64 -0.69 10.82
N THR A 76 6.96 -1.08 12.05
CA THR A 76 6.70 -0.26 13.25
C THR A 76 7.52 1.03 13.33
N ARG A 77 8.46 1.24 12.42
CA ARG A 77 9.23 2.48 12.31
C ARG A 77 8.59 3.50 11.36
N SER A 78 7.43 3.18 10.79
CA SER A 78 6.69 4.10 9.95
C SER A 78 6.08 5.26 10.75
N HIS A 79 5.85 6.37 10.07
CA HIS A 79 5.20 7.54 10.70
C HIS A 79 3.75 7.25 11.10
N THR A 80 3.08 6.33 10.44
CA THR A 80 1.75 5.84 10.84
C THR A 80 1.72 5.34 12.27
N VAL A 81 2.75 4.61 12.71
CA VAL A 81 2.90 4.16 14.09
C VAL A 81 3.34 5.31 15.00
N ALA A 82 4.28 6.15 14.55
CA ALA A 82 4.78 7.30 15.32
C ALA A 82 3.67 8.31 15.63
N ALA A 83 2.71 8.48 14.73
CA ALA A 83 1.52 9.32 14.93
C ALA A 83 0.44 8.66 15.82
N GLN A 84 0.72 7.53 16.43
CA GLN A 84 -0.17 6.81 17.36
C GLN A 84 -1.51 6.35 16.74
N GLY A 85 -1.57 6.22 15.41
CA GLY A 85 -2.67 5.60 14.68
C GLY A 85 -3.93 6.44 14.53
N GLY A 86 -4.00 7.65 15.02
CA GLY A 86 -5.14 8.56 14.81
C GLY A 86 -5.17 9.09 13.39
N ILE A 87 -6.38 9.22 12.83
CA ILE A 87 -6.63 9.89 11.55
C ILE A 87 -7.61 11.03 11.81
N ASN A 88 -7.18 12.28 11.57
CA ASN A 88 -8.05 13.43 11.70
C ASN A 88 -9.10 13.44 10.58
N ALA A 89 -10.35 13.73 10.95
CA ALA A 89 -11.46 13.89 10.02
C ALA A 89 -12.45 14.94 10.56
N ALA A 90 -12.76 15.92 9.75
CA ALA A 90 -13.67 17.01 10.11
C ALA A 90 -15.15 16.60 9.91
N LEU A 91 -15.60 15.60 10.67
CA LEU A 91 -16.95 15.04 10.56
C LEU A 91 -17.97 15.68 11.50
N GLY A 92 -17.53 16.48 12.46
CA GLY A 92 -18.43 17.13 13.44
C GLY A 92 -19.19 16.16 14.34
N ASN A 93 -18.72 14.90 14.49
CA ASN A 93 -19.42 13.86 15.25
C ASN A 93 -19.10 13.84 16.75
N MET A 94 -18.03 14.49 17.17
CA MET A 94 -17.61 14.56 18.58
C MET A 94 -17.93 15.92 19.20
N HIS A 95 -17.78 16.98 18.45
CA HIS A 95 -18.04 18.38 18.82
C HIS A 95 -18.27 19.20 17.56
N ASN A 96 -18.64 20.47 17.72
CA ASN A 96 -18.81 21.35 16.57
C ASN A 96 -17.48 21.51 15.82
N ASP A 97 -17.49 21.19 14.53
CA ASP A 97 -16.31 21.17 13.67
C ASP A 97 -16.67 21.63 12.25
N ASP A 98 -15.65 22.06 11.49
CA ASP A 98 -15.81 22.50 10.09
C ASP A 98 -14.59 22.05 9.29
N TRP A 99 -14.82 21.47 8.12
CA TRP A 99 -13.76 21.03 7.23
C TRP A 99 -12.79 22.16 6.83
N ARG A 100 -13.25 23.42 6.85
CA ARG A 100 -12.43 24.59 6.52
C ARG A 100 -11.33 24.83 7.55
N TRP A 101 -11.61 24.53 8.82
CA TRP A 101 -10.61 24.62 9.88
C TRP A 101 -9.53 23.54 9.69
N HIS A 102 -9.93 22.32 9.40
CA HIS A 102 -9.02 21.23 9.09
C HIS A 102 -8.18 21.51 7.84
N PHE A 103 -8.82 22.06 6.79
CA PHE A 103 -8.14 22.49 5.57
C PHE A 103 -7.08 23.56 5.88
N TYR A 104 -7.45 24.61 6.61
CA TYR A 104 -6.54 25.69 6.97
C TYR A 104 -5.35 25.19 7.77
N ASP A 105 -5.58 24.37 8.81
CA ASP A 105 -4.52 23.82 9.65
C ASP A 105 -3.57 22.92 8.86
N THR A 106 -4.09 22.14 7.92
CA THR A 106 -3.30 21.28 7.04
C THR A 106 -2.40 22.09 6.12
N VAL A 107 -2.97 23.09 5.44
CA VAL A 107 -2.22 23.93 4.51
C VAL A 107 -1.17 24.78 5.24
N LYS A 108 -1.55 25.35 6.38
CA LYS A 108 -0.61 26.12 7.22
C LYS A 108 0.49 25.22 7.80
N GLY A 109 0.15 24.02 8.26
CA GLY A 109 1.11 23.05 8.80
C GLY A 109 2.11 22.53 7.78
N SER A 110 1.76 22.56 6.49
CA SER A 110 2.66 22.22 5.38
C SER A 110 3.52 23.40 4.91
N ASP A 111 3.55 24.52 5.63
CA ASP A 111 4.25 25.75 5.25
C ASP A 111 3.84 26.29 3.85
N TRP A 112 2.59 26.05 3.45
CA TRP A 112 2.06 26.43 2.14
C TRP A 112 2.77 25.75 0.96
N LEU A 113 3.43 24.62 1.19
CA LEU A 113 4.19 23.87 0.18
C LEU A 113 3.37 22.74 -0.47
N GLY A 114 2.12 22.52 -0.05
CA GLY A 114 1.23 21.56 -0.65
C GLY A 114 0.58 22.06 -1.96
N ASP A 115 0.20 21.14 -2.84
CA ASP A 115 -0.60 21.38 -4.05
C ASP A 115 -2.09 21.52 -3.73
#